data_2ec10b5bfb3e308ce0f41f45cfb77fc4
#
_entry.id   2ec10b5bfb3e308ce0f41f45cfb77fc4
#
_cell.length_a   1.000
_cell.length_b   1.000
_cell.length_c   1.000
_cell.angle_alpha   90.00
_cell.angle_beta   90.00
_cell.angle_gamma   90.00
#
_symmetry.space_group_name_H-M   'P 1'
#
loop_
_entity.id
_entity.type
_entity.pdbx_description
1 polymer ?
#
loop_
_entity_poly.entity_id
_entity_poly.type
_entity_poly.pdbx_seq_one_letter_code
_entity_poly.pdbx_strand_id
1 'polypeptide(L)'
;MKGSNDNSSRRLGVGFIGSGFNARFHMLGWKGVREGDVLGVWSPNKKNAASAAEYARSLDVGNAKAYASITDMVADPAIDAIWLTGPNQARIENVEEIVHAIESGKGSLVGIACEKPLARNVAEAKRVVELVKRVGLQQGYLENQVFSPQVEAGKELLWARGAATTGRPYLARAAEEHSGPHMPWFWQGALQGGGVLNDMMCHSALVVRHLLTKPGQPLATVTPKRVTAHIASLKWSRPDYAKRLSKSMGKDVDYTKSPSEDFASTTIEFETDDGQTVIGEASTSWSFVGAGLRLSAELLGPEYSMSWNTLDSGLKLFFSREVRGKAGEDLVEKQNAEVGLMPVVANEAVAYGYEAEDRHFCRVFLGKEKPKLTFDDGLEVVKILMTAYQSAEQGKTLEFPPRGLDKFVPAVAKGTWKPR
;
A
#
# COMPACT_ATOMS: atom_id res chain seq x y z
N MET A 1 -12.71 -38.28 -26.51
CA MET A 1 -11.86 -37.07 -26.59
C MET A 1 -12.68 -35.89 -26.04
N LYS A 2 -12.52 -35.52 -24.79
CA LYS A 2 -13.14 -34.31 -24.24
C LYS A 2 -12.25 -33.14 -24.62
N GLY A 3 -12.83 -32.17 -25.31
CA GLY A 3 -12.11 -31.01 -25.77
C GLY A 3 -11.44 -30.26 -24.60
N SER A 4 -10.19 -29.90 -24.80
CA SER A 4 -9.47 -28.94 -23.96
C SER A 4 -10.24 -27.62 -24.04
N ASN A 5 -10.98 -27.29 -22.98
CA ASN A 5 -11.51 -25.93 -22.85
C ASN A 5 -10.32 -24.97 -22.88
N ASP A 6 -10.25 -24.21 -23.94
CA ASP A 6 -9.29 -23.10 -24.11
C ASP A 6 -9.58 -22.04 -23.03
N ASN A 7 -8.89 -22.14 -21.89
CA ASN A 7 -8.98 -21.24 -20.75
C ASN A 7 -8.25 -19.91 -21.05
N SER A 8 -7.77 -19.71 -22.28
CA SER A 8 -6.96 -18.55 -22.69
C SER A 8 -7.78 -17.27 -22.81
N SER A 9 -9.10 -17.36 -22.96
CA SER A 9 -10.00 -16.21 -23.21
C SER A 9 -10.81 -15.77 -21.99
N ARG A 10 -10.80 -16.52 -20.86
CA ARG A 10 -11.58 -16.16 -19.66
C ARG A 10 -10.97 -14.93 -18.99
N ARG A 11 -11.80 -13.88 -18.81
CA ARG A 11 -11.49 -12.70 -18.02
C ARG A 11 -12.01 -12.88 -16.58
N LEU A 12 -11.26 -12.40 -15.60
CA LEU A 12 -11.62 -12.45 -14.20
C LEU A 12 -12.68 -11.38 -13.89
N GLY A 13 -13.80 -11.76 -13.30
CA GLY A 13 -14.79 -10.82 -12.79
C GLY A 13 -14.40 -10.31 -11.41
N VAL A 14 -14.22 -9.00 -11.24
CA VAL A 14 -13.70 -8.41 -10.01
C VAL A 14 -14.72 -7.49 -9.35
N GLY A 15 -14.89 -7.69 -8.02
CA GLY A 15 -15.65 -6.81 -7.14
C GLY A 15 -14.72 -5.98 -6.24
N PHE A 16 -14.98 -4.67 -6.17
CA PHE A 16 -14.27 -3.76 -5.26
C PHE A 16 -15.07 -3.53 -3.99
N ILE A 17 -14.43 -3.75 -2.83
CA ILE A 17 -14.94 -3.32 -1.52
C ILE A 17 -14.20 -2.05 -1.14
N GLY A 18 -14.89 -0.93 -1.31
CA GLY A 18 -14.36 0.43 -1.23
C GLY A 18 -14.70 1.23 -2.47
N SER A 19 -14.88 2.55 -2.32
CA SER A 19 -15.29 3.46 -3.39
C SER A 19 -14.53 4.79 -3.36
N GLY A 20 -13.51 4.87 -2.50
CA GLY A 20 -12.69 6.05 -2.28
C GLY A 20 -11.64 6.27 -3.37
N PHE A 21 -10.71 7.18 -3.07
CA PHE A 21 -9.62 7.54 -3.97
C PHE A 21 -8.83 6.30 -4.44
N ASN A 22 -8.38 5.46 -3.51
CA ASN A 22 -7.57 4.29 -3.83
C ASN A 22 -8.30 3.29 -4.76
N ALA A 23 -9.58 2.97 -4.50
CA ALA A 23 -10.39 2.14 -5.39
C ALA A 23 -10.45 2.72 -6.81
N ARG A 24 -10.64 4.03 -6.94
CA ARG A 24 -10.67 4.72 -8.24
C ARG A 24 -9.31 4.72 -8.93
N PHE A 25 -8.24 4.79 -8.14
CA PHE A 25 -6.88 4.76 -8.68
C PHE A 25 -6.53 3.38 -9.25
N HIS A 26 -6.91 2.29 -8.58
CA HIS A 26 -6.86 0.95 -9.15
C HIS A 26 -7.69 0.85 -10.45
N MET A 27 -8.94 1.34 -10.44
CA MET A 27 -9.77 1.34 -11.65
C MET A 27 -9.12 2.12 -12.82
N LEU A 28 -8.37 3.19 -12.52
CA LEU A 28 -7.59 3.91 -13.54
C LEU A 28 -6.44 3.02 -14.09
N GLY A 29 -5.72 2.32 -13.23
CA GLY A 29 -4.70 1.33 -13.61
C GLY A 29 -5.29 0.17 -14.41
N TRP A 30 -6.56 -0.18 -14.16
CA TRP A 30 -7.26 -1.26 -14.86
C TRP A 30 -7.36 -1.08 -16.37
N LYS A 31 -7.18 0.14 -16.89
CA LYS A 31 -7.13 0.41 -18.34
C LYS A 31 -6.06 -0.40 -19.08
N GLY A 32 -4.99 -0.81 -18.38
CA GLY A 32 -3.96 -1.69 -18.90
C GLY A 32 -4.15 -3.17 -18.57
N VAL A 33 -5.16 -3.53 -17.80
CA VAL A 33 -5.43 -4.92 -17.37
C VAL A 33 -6.34 -5.62 -18.38
N ARG A 34 -5.81 -6.60 -19.08
CA ARG A 34 -6.54 -7.37 -20.09
C ARG A 34 -7.20 -8.63 -19.54
N GLU A 35 -6.74 -9.10 -18.40
CA GLU A 35 -7.11 -10.37 -17.79
C GLU A 35 -8.36 -10.31 -16.92
N GLY A 36 -8.85 -9.11 -16.57
CA GLY A 36 -10.00 -8.95 -15.70
C GLY A 36 -10.88 -7.77 -16.06
N ASP A 37 -12.14 -7.81 -15.57
CA ASP A 37 -13.13 -6.75 -15.69
C ASP A 37 -13.61 -6.33 -14.30
N VAL A 38 -13.78 -5.04 -14.09
CA VAL A 38 -14.41 -4.49 -12.88
C VAL A 38 -15.93 -4.63 -13.03
N LEU A 39 -16.53 -5.55 -12.30
CA LEU A 39 -17.95 -5.88 -12.42
C LEU A 39 -18.79 -5.46 -11.22
N GLY A 40 -18.16 -5.15 -10.10
CA GLY A 40 -18.87 -4.78 -8.88
C GLY A 40 -18.18 -3.76 -8.03
N VAL A 41 -18.96 -2.95 -7.34
CA VAL A 41 -18.48 -2.05 -6.28
C VAL A 41 -19.44 -2.12 -5.11
N TRP A 42 -18.89 -2.29 -3.90
CA TRP A 42 -19.63 -2.12 -2.67
C TRP A 42 -18.96 -1.05 -1.78
N SER A 43 -19.80 -0.30 -1.09
CA SER A 43 -19.39 0.66 -0.08
C SER A 43 -20.56 0.89 0.87
N PRO A 44 -20.33 1.15 2.17
CA PRO A 44 -21.41 1.47 3.12
C PRO A 44 -22.25 2.68 2.67
N ASN A 45 -21.67 3.59 1.91
CA ASN A 45 -22.40 4.67 1.26
C ASN A 45 -22.80 4.26 -0.16
N LYS A 46 -24.10 3.96 -0.35
CA LYS A 46 -24.66 3.51 -1.65
C LYS A 46 -24.43 4.50 -2.80
N LYS A 47 -24.46 5.80 -2.52
CA LYS A 47 -24.19 6.83 -3.54
C LYS A 47 -22.75 6.79 -4.02
N ASN A 48 -21.80 6.59 -3.07
CA ASN A 48 -20.38 6.45 -3.40
C ASN A 48 -20.13 5.16 -4.19
N ALA A 49 -20.77 4.04 -3.82
CA ALA A 49 -20.68 2.79 -4.58
C ALA A 49 -21.19 2.96 -6.02
N ALA A 50 -22.36 3.59 -6.20
CA ALA A 50 -22.93 3.88 -7.52
C ALA A 50 -22.01 4.77 -8.36
N SER A 51 -21.49 5.84 -7.77
CA SER A 51 -20.56 6.76 -8.44
C SER A 51 -19.23 6.09 -8.82
N ALA A 52 -18.70 5.17 -7.99
CA ALA A 52 -17.49 4.43 -8.35
C ALA A 52 -17.74 3.38 -9.42
N ALA A 53 -18.91 2.73 -9.43
CA ALA A 53 -19.32 1.82 -10.51
C ALA A 53 -19.50 2.57 -11.86
N GLU A 54 -20.07 3.77 -11.83
CA GLU A 54 -20.17 4.65 -13.00
C GLU A 54 -18.78 5.06 -13.51
N TYR A 55 -17.87 5.40 -12.60
CA TYR A 55 -16.50 5.72 -12.94
C TYR A 55 -15.78 4.55 -13.64
N ALA A 56 -15.91 3.31 -13.12
CA ALA A 56 -15.35 2.14 -13.80
C ALA A 56 -15.91 1.96 -15.23
N ARG A 57 -17.23 2.14 -15.41
CA ARG A 57 -17.83 2.09 -16.75
C ARG A 57 -17.33 3.21 -17.67
N SER A 58 -17.14 4.42 -17.13
CA SER A 58 -16.63 5.56 -17.91
C SER A 58 -15.18 5.39 -18.38
N LEU A 59 -14.41 4.52 -17.70
CA LEU A 59 -13.06 4.14 -18.09
C LEU A 59 -13.02 2.96 -19.06
N ASP A 60 -14.17 2.36 -19.36
CA ASP A 60 -14.30 1.14 -20.19
C ASP A 60 -13.49 -0.05 -19.64
N VAL A 61 -13.47 -0.19 -18.30
CA VAL A 61 -12.74 -1.27 -17.62
C VAL A 61 -13.65 -2.40 -17.11
N GLY A 62 -14.91 -2.37 -17.48
CA GLY A 62 -15.91 -3.38 -17.16
C GLY A 62 -17.29 -2.78 -16.92
N ASN A 63 -18.31 -3.65 -16.91
CA ASN A 63 -19.71 -3.24 -16.73
C ASN A 63 -20.11 -3.28 -15.24
N ALA A 64 -19.40 -2.48 -14.42
CA ALA A 64 -19.56 -2.45 -12.98
C ALA A 64 -20.96 -2.03 -12.53
N LYS A 65 -21.50 -2.70 -11.51
CA LYS A 65 -22.73 -2.31 -10.79
C LYS A 65 -22.45 -2.12 -9.30
N ALA A 66 -23.27 -1.31 -8.64
CA ALA A 66 -23.21 -1.17 -7.17
C ALA A 66 -24.00 -2.31 -6.51
N TYR A 67 -23.41 -2.93 -5.48
CA TYR A 67 -24.05 -3.97 -4.68
C TYR A 67 -24.64 -3.42 -3.39
N ALA A 68 -25.71 -4.05 -2.89
CA ALA A 68 -26.36 -3.66 -1.65
C ALA A 68 -25.60 -4.14 -0.41
N SER A 69 -24.94 -5.33 -0.51
CA SER A 69 -24.10 -5.91 0.53
C SER A 69 -22.88 -6.62 -0.08
N ILE A 70 -21.89 -6.91 0.75
CA ILE A 70 -20.75 -7.77 0.39
C ILE A 70 -21.24 -9.18 0.09
N THR A 71 -22.20 -9.68 0.88
CA THR A 71 -22.82 -10.98 0.66
C THR A 71 -23.47 -11.10 -0.72
N ASP A 72 -24.21 -10.07 -1.19
CA ASP A 72 -24.79 -10.07 -2.53
C ASP A 72 -23.71 -10.08 -3.62
N MET A 73 -22.60 -9.42 -3.38
CA MET A 73 -21.46 -9.42 -4.32
C MET A 73 -20.81 -10.80 -4.39
N VAL A 74 -20.58 -11.47 -3.25
CA VAL A 74 -20.02 -12.83 -3.18
C VAL A 74 -20.97 -13.85 -3.81
N ALA A 75 -22.28 -13.62 -3.73
CA ALA A 75 -23.30 -14.51 -4.29
C ALA A 75 -23.44 -14.39 -5.82
N ASP A 76 -22.92 -13.33 -6.43
CA ASP A 76 -23.01 -13.15 -7.87
C ASP A 76 -21.97 -13.99 -8.61
N PRO A 77 -22.39 -14.96 -9.45
CA PRO A 77 -21.47 -15.84 -10.17
C PRO A 77 -20.58 -15.12 -11.19
N ALA A 78 -20.86 -13.85 -11.49
CA ALA A 78 -20.00 -13.03 -12.33
C ALA A 78 -18.78 -12.50 -11.58
N ILE A 79 -18.77 -12.52 -10.24
CA ILE A 79 -17.65 -12.07 -9.41
C ILE A 79 -16.79 -13.28 -9.04
N ASP A 80 -15.57 -13.29 -9.55
CA ASP A 80 -14.57 -14.33 -9.26
C ASP A 80 -13.67 -13.96 -8.10
N ALA A 81 -13.36 -12.68 -7.92
CA ALA A 81 -12.40 -12.21 -6.91
C ALA A 81 -12.77 -10.83 -6.35
N ILE A 82 -12.25 -10.52 -5.17
CA ILE A 82 -12.46 -9.25 -4.48
C ILE A 82 -11.16 -8.46 -4.38
N TRP A 83 -11.22 -7.15 -4.66
CA TRP A 83 -10.23 -6.14 -4.30
C TRP A 83 -10.71 -5.36 -3.09
N LEU A 84 -10.04 -5.56 -1.95
CA LEU A 84 -10.37 -4.93 -0.68
C LEU A 84 -9.58 -3.63 -0.51
N THR A 85 -10.19 -2.52 -0.89
CA THR A 85 -9.61 -1.16 -0.93
C THR A 85 -10.23 -0.20 0.07
N GLY A 86 -11.02 -0.74 1.00
CA GLY A 86 -11.65 0.02 2.09
C GLY A 86 -10.66 0.44 3.18
N PRO A 87 -11.08 1.34 4.09
CA PRO A 87 -10.23 1.86 5.17
C PRO A 87 -9.83 0.77 6.17
N ASN A 88 -8.68 0.96 6.83
CA ASN A 88 -8.06 -0.04 7.71
C ASN A 88 -8.98 -0.54 8.82
N GLN A 89 -9.76 0.37 9.44
CA GLN A 89 -10.66 0.01 10.55
C GLN A 89 -11.81 -0.93 10.16
N ALA A 90 -12.20 -0.96 8.88
CA ALA A 90 -13.30 -1.80 8.41
C ALA A 90 -12.84 -3.16 7.82
N ARG A 91 -11.53 -3.39 7.79
CA ARG A 91 -10.95 -4.51 7.02
C ARG A 91 -11.33 -5.87 7.56
N ILE A 92 -11.28 -6.06 8.87
CA ILE A 92 -11.63 -7.33 9.51
C ILE A 92 -13.09 -7.66 9.27
N GLU A 93 -14.00 -6.73 9.55
CA GLU A 93 -15.44 -6.92 9.38
C GLU A 93 -15.79 -7.27 7.93
N ASN A 94 -15.14 -6.59 6.96
CA ASN A 94 -15.35 -6.88 5.55
C ASN A 94 -14.87 -8.31 5.18
N VAL A 95 -13.72 -8.72 5.70
CA VAL A 95 -13.20 -10.09 5.47
C VAL A 95 -14.09 -11.12 6.17
N GLU A 96 -14.58 -10.85 7.38
CA GLU A 96 -15.50 -11.74 8.09
C GLU A 96 -16.83 -11.91 7.33
N GLU A 97 -17.37 -10.86 6.73
CA GLU A 97 -18.59 -10.94 5.91
C GLU A 97 -18.35 -11.77 4.63
N ILE A 98 -17.21 -11.59 3.94
CA ILE A 98 -16.85 -12.41 2.78
C ILE A 98 -16.77 -13.89 3.17
N VAL A 99 -16.02 -14.18 4.23
CA VAL A 99 -15.82 -15.57 4.70
C VAL A 99 -17.13 -16.20 5.13
N HIS A 100 -17.96 -15.48 5.87
CA HIS A 100 -19.28 -15.94 6.30
C HIS A 100 -20.20 -16.24 5.10
N ALA A 101 -20.19 -15.39 4.07
CA ALA A 101 -20.97 -15.63 2.85
C ALA A 101 -20.54 -16.92 2.15
N ILE A 102 -19.23 -17.19 2.06
CA ILE A 102 -18.70 -18.43 1.47
C ILE A 102 -19.06 -19.65 2.32
N GLU A 103 -18.81 -19.61 3.64
CA GLU A 103 -19.11 -20.71 4.56
C GLU A 103 -20.61 -21.04 4.63
N SER A 104 -21.46 -20.04 4.44
CA SER A 104 -22.92 -20.20 4.38
C SER A 104 -23.42 -20.67 3.01
N GLY A 105 -22.52 -20.98 2.07
CA GLY A 105 -22.87 -21.45 0.73
C GLY A 105 -23.60 -20.44 -0.15
N LYS A 106 -23.46 -19.13 0.13
CA LYS A 106 -24.08 -18.06 -0.66
C LYS A 106 -23.41 -17.86 -2.01
N GLY A 107 -22.08 -18.13 -2.09
CA GLY A 107 -21.29 -18.02 -3.31
C GLY A 107 -19.89 -18.56 -3.12
N SER A 108 -19.04 -18.37 -4.12
CA SER A 108 -17.64 -18.79 -4.09
C SER A 108 -16.76 -17.78 -4.81
N LEU A 109 -15.55 -17.63 -4.32
CA LEU A 109 -14.51 -16.77 -4.92
C LEU A 109 -13.25 -17.61 -5.16
N VAL A 110 -12.43 -17.20 -6.11
CA VAL A 110 -11.12 -17.81 -6.35
C VAL A 110 -10.01 -17.10 -5.56
N GLY A 111 -10.18 -15.82 -5.24
CA GLY A 111 -9.16 -15.07 -4.53
C GLY A 111 -9.63 -13.74 -3.95
N ILE A 112 -8.77 -13.19 -3.11
CA ILE A 112 -8.93 -11.88 -2.50
C ILE A 112 -7.60 -11.12 -2.54
N ALA A 113 -7.63 -9.92 -3.09
CA ALA A 113 -6.54 -8.96 -3.02
C ALA A 113 -6.86 -7.88 -1.97
N CYS A 114 -5.91 -7.54 -1.13
CA CYS A 114 -6.11 -6.61 -0.02
C CYS A 114 -5.04 -5.52 0.00
N GLU A 115 -5.50 -4.28 0.03
CA GLU A 115 -4.67 -3.09 0.13
C GLU A 115 -3.85 -3.04 1.43
N LYS A 116 -2.71 -2.38 1.30
CA LYS A 116 -1.78 -2.10 2.40
C LYS A 116 -2.35 -1.03 3.38
N PRO A 117 -1.86 -1.02 4.61
CA PRO A 117 -1.27 -2.14 5.32
C PRO A 117 -2.31 -3.25 5.50
N LEU A 118 -1.88 -4.50 5.65
CA LEU A 118 -2.83 -5.62 5.75
C LEU A 118 -3.82 -5.45 6.90
N ALA A 119 -3.41 -4.83 7.99
CA ALA A 119 -4.25 -4.47 9.15
C ALA A 119 -3.57 -3.40 10.01
N ARG A 120 -4.26 -2.91 11.05
CA ARG A 120 -3.77 -1.87 11.96
C ARG A 120 -2.70 -2.36 12.95
N ASN A 121 -2.68 -3.65 13.24
CA ASN A 121 -1.74 -4.29 14.18
C ASN A 121 -1.61 -5.78 13.88
N VAL A 122 -0.69 -6.46 14.60
CA VAL A 122 -0.37 -7.88 14.35
C VAL A 122 -1.54 -8.82 14.65
N ALA A 123 -2.33 -8.57 15.70
CA ALA A 123 -3.48 -9.40 16.03
C ALA A 123 -4.52 -9.39 14.91
N GLU A 124 -4.83 -8.21 14.40
CA GLU A 124 -5.75 -8.02 13.27
C GLU A 124 -5.22 -8.68 12.00
N ALA A 125 -3.92 -8.49 11.67
CA ALA A 125 -3.32 -9.09 10.49
C ALA A 125 -3.35 -10.63 10.55
N LYS A 126 -3.03 -11.23 11.69
CA LYS A 126 -3.17 -12.68 11.92
C LYS A 126 -4.60 -13.14 11.69
N ARG A 127 -5.58 -12.40 12.22
CA ARG A 127 -7.00 -12.72 12.04
C ARG A 127 -7.42 -12.71 10.57
N VAL A 128 -6.99 -11.72 9.80
CA VAL A 128 -7.24 -11.64 8.35
C VAL A 128 -6.65 -12.84 7.63
N VAL A 129 -5.38 -13.18 7.92
CA VAL A 129 -4.70 -14.35 7.33
C VAL A 129 -5.45 -15.66 7.65
N GLU A 130 -5.83 -15.88 8.91
CA GLU A 130 -6.58 -17.07 9.36
C GLU A 130 -7.91 -17.20 8.65
N LEU A 131 -8.69 -16.11 8.58
CA LEU A 131 -10.01 -16.10 7.94
C LEU A 131 -9.92 -16.49 6.48
N VAL A 132 -8.99 -15.89 5.73
CA VAL A 132 -8.86 -16.14 4.29
C VAL A 132 -8.31 -17.54 3.99
N LYS A 133 -7.36 -18.03 4.80
CA LYS A 133 -6.84 -19.41 4.69
C LYS A 133 -7.91 -20.46 4.99
N ARG A 134 -8.80 -20.19 5.92
CA ARG A 134 -9.87 -21.11 6.34
C ARG A 134 -10.83 -21.46 5.20
N VAL A 135 -11.10 -20.53 4.31
CA VAL A 135 -11.97 -20.74 3.14
C VAL A 135 -11.19 -21.01 1.85
N GLY A 136 -9.87 -21.18 1.93
CA GLY A 136 -9.02 -21.60 0.82
C GLY A 136 -8.85 -20.60 -0.32
N LEU A 137 -9.06 -19.29 -0.10
CA LEU A 137 -8.89 -18.27 -1.12
C LEU A 137 -7.41 -18.03 -1.46
N GLN A 138 -7.12 -17.84 -2.74
CA GLN A 138 -5.84 -17.28 -3.15
C GLN A 138 -5.70 -15.84 -2.63
N GLN A 139 -4.48 -15.45 -2.31
CA GLN A 139 -4.19 -14.19 -1.62
C GLN A 139 -3.32 -13.28 -2.46
N GLY A 140 -3.66 -12.00 -2.52
CA GLY A 140 -2.86 -10.94 -3.11
C GLY A 140 -2.68 -9.80 -2.11
N TYR A 141 -1.47 -9.57 -1.61
CA TYR A 141 -1.19 -8.37 -0.82
C TYR A 141 -0.81 -7.24 -1.77
N LEU A 142 -1.65 -6.21 -1.81
CA LEU A 142 -1.48 -5.07 -2.71
C LEU A 142 -0.43 -4.11 -2.15
N GLU A 143 0.70 -4.07 -2.82
CA GLU A 143 1.84 -3.21 -2.55
C GLU A 143 2.41 -2.73 -3.87
N ASN A 144 1.79 -1.73 -4.43
CA ASN A 144 2.03 -1.23 -5.78
C ASN A 144 3.49 -0.87 -6.08
N GLN A 145 4.24 -0.34 -5.10
CA GLN A 145 5.59 0.18 -5.36
C GLN A 145 6.60 -0.90 -5.76
N VAL A 146 6.41 -2.16 -5.32
CA VAL A 146 7.25 -3.28 -5.80
C VAL A 146 6.91 -3.71 -7.22
N PHE A 147 5.83 -3.20 -7.78
CA PHE A 147 5.43 -3.39 -9.19
C PHE A 147 5.75 -2.17 -10.06
N SER A 148 6.28 -1.10 -9.47
CA SER A 148 6.74 0.07 -10.25
C SER A 148 7.76 -0.36 -11.31
N PRO A 149 7.58 0.02 -12.58
CA PRO A 149 8.50 -0.39 -13.66
C PRO A 149 9.96 -0.03 -13.40
N GLN A 150 10.22 1.09 -12.75
CA GLN A 150 11.57 1.54 -12.42
C GLN A 150 12.20 0.70 -11.31
N VAL A 151 11.44 0.34 -10.29
CA VAL A 151 11.90 -0.52 -9.18
C VAL A 151 12.22 -1.92 -9.72
N GLU A 152 11.31 -2.50 -10.49
CA GLU A 152 11.51 -3.83 -11.08
C GLU A 152 12.69 -3.86 -12.07
N ALA A 153 12.71 -2.95 -13.04
CA ALA A 153 13.78 -2.91 -14.02
C ALA A 153 15.16 -2.66 -13.39
N GLY A 154 15.23 -1.75 -12.40
CA GLY A 154 16.47 -1.48 -11.68
C GLY A 154 16.96 -2.70 -10.91
N LYS A 155 16.07 -3.35 -10.17
CA LYS A 155 16.36 -4.59 -9.43
C LYS A 155 16.89 -5.69 -10.39
N GLU A 156 16.14 -6.01 -11.43
CA GLU A 156 16.50 -7.06 -12.39
C GLU A 156 17.89 -6.81 -13.02
N LEU A 157 18.14 -5.57 -13.47
CA LEU A 157 19.42 -5.21 -14.10
C LEU A 157 20.59 -5.30 -13.14
N LEU A 158 20.44 -4.80 -11.89
CA LEU A 158 21.52 -4.83 -10.92
C LEU A 158 21.83 -6.25 -10.45
N TRP A 159 20.82 -7.08 -10.23
CA TRP A 159 21.02 -8.47 -9.86
C TRP A 159 21.62 -9.30 -10.99
N ALA A 160 21.17 -9.08 -12.23
CA ALA A 160 21.67 -9.83 -13.38
C ALA A 160 23.13 -9.50 -13.76
N ARG A 161 23.56 -8.26 -13.56
CA ARG A 161 24.90 -7.78 -13.96
C ARG A 161 25.81 -7.54 -12.76
N GLY A 162 25.40 -6.70 -11.81
CA GLY A 162 26.21 -6.31 -10.67
C GLY A 162 26.39 -7.46 -9.67
N ALA A 163 25.29 -7.95 -9.11
CA ALA A 163 25.33 -8.98 -8.09
C ALA A 163 25.91 -10.32 -8.59
N ALA A 164 25.66 -10.67 -9.84
CA ALA A 164 26.22 -11.87 -10.45
C ALA A 164 27.75 -11.84 -10.58
N THR A 165 28.36 -10.65 -10.57
CA THR A 165 29.80 -10.45 -10.79
C THR A 165 30.55 -10.12 -9.49
N THR A 166 29.96 -9.25 -8.63
CA THR A 166 30.68 -8.66 -7.50
C THR A 166 30.05 -8.95 -6.14
N GLY A 167 28.96 -9.72 -6.10
CA GLY A 167 28.23 -10.08 -4.90
C GLY A 167 26.93 -9.29 -4.72
N ARG A 168 26.07 -9.79 -3.83
CA ARG A 168 24.72 -9.25 -3.59
C ARG A 168 24.73 -7.81 -3.12
N PRO A 169 23.59 -7.07 -3.27
CA PRO A 169 23.45 -5.75 -2.68
C PRO A 169 23.42 -5.85 -1.14
N TYR A 170 23.98 -4.85 -0.48
CA TYR A 170 24.13 -4.80 0.97
C TYR A 170 23.32 -3.69 1.63
N LEU A 171 22.86 -2.69 0.88
CA LEU A 171 22.09 -1.57 1.39
C LEU A 171 20.97 -1.19 0.38
N ALA A 172 19.76 -1.10 0.88
CA ALA A 172 18.63 -0.49 0.16
C ALA A 172 18.05 0.66 0.97
N ARG A 173 17.62 1.72 0.29
CA ARG A 173 16.89 2.85 0.85
C ARG A 173 15.59 3.05 0.11
N ALA A 174 14.51 3.40 0.83
CA ALA A 174 13.25 3.79 0.22
C ALA A 174 12.57 4.87 1.04
N ALA A 175 11.89 5.78 0.35
CA ALA A 175 11.08 6.79 1.01
C ALA A 175 9.78 7.04 0.26
N GLU A 176 8.73 7.34 1.05
CA GLU A 176 7.48 7.89 0.56
C GLU A 176 7.12 9.14 1.35
N GLU A 177 6.89 10.23 0.63
CA GLU A 177 6.70 11.54 1.25
C GLU A 177 5.69 12.37 0.46
N HIS A 178 4.73 12.96 1.18
CA HIS A 178 3.77 13.92 0.63
C HIS A 178 3.24 14.87 1.72
N SER A 179 2.31 15.75 1.37
CA SER A 179 1.81 16.81 2.28
C SER A 179 0.76 16.37 3.30
N GLY A 180 0.45 15.10 3.34
CA GLY A 180 -0.57 14.51 4.20
C GLY A 180 -1.78 14.00 3.43
N PRO A 181 -2.52 13.05 4.00
CA PRO A 181 -3.66 12.40 3.37
C PRO A 181 -4.90 13.29 3.32
N HIS A 182 -5.82 12.98 2.38
CA HIS A 182 -7.00 13.80 2.08
C HIS A 182 -8.24 13.44 2.89
N MET A 183 -8.24 12.27 3.53
CA MET A 183 -9.41 11.80 4.28
C MET A 183 -9.20 11.91 5.79
N PRO A 184 -10.19 12.38 6.55
CA PRO A 184 -10.06 12.59 7.99
C PRO A 184 -9.64 11.36 8.80
N TRP A 185 -10.03 10.16 8.38
CA TRP A 185 -9.73 8.94 9.14
C TRP A 185 -8.23 8.59 9.19
N PHE A 186 -7.45 8.97 8.17
CA PHE A 186 -6.00 8.78 8.19
C PHE A 186 -5.31 9.53 9.34
N TRP A 187 -5.84 10.73 9.68
CA TRP A 187 -5.31 11.58 10.73
C TRP A 187 -5.71 11.12 12.15
N GLN A 188 -6.53 10.09 12.25
CA GLN A 188 -7.01 9.55 13.52
C GLN A 188 -6.31 8.22 13.80
N GLY A 189 -5.33 8.23 14.70
CA GLY A 189 -4.48 7.07 14.99
C GLY A 189 -5.25 5.79 15.32
N ALA A 190 -6.39 5.88 16.01
CA ALA A 190 -7.23 4.72 16.32
C ALA A 190 -7.85 4.06 15.06
N LEU A 191 -8.22 4.86 14.06
CA LEU A 191 -8.82 4.36 12.83
C LEU A 191 -7.75 3.85 11.85
N GLN A 192 -6.64 4.57 11.76
CA GLN A 192 -5.51 4.22 10.89
C GLN A 192 -4.64 3.08 11.46
N GLY A 193 -4.55 2.97 12.78
CA GLY A 193 -3.62 2.07 13.48
C GLY A 193 -2.30 2.73 13.87
N GLY A 194 -2.18 4.04 13.63
CA GLY A 194 -1.00 4.89 13.86
C GLY A 194 -1.10 6.17 13.04
N GLY A 195 0.02 6.79 12.72
CA GLY A 195 0.12 7.91 11.80
C GLY A 195 0.83 7.51 10.50
N VAL A 196 1.78 8.34 10.05
CA VAL A 196 2.50 8.13 8.78
C VAL A 196 3.28 6.82 8.74
N LEU A 197 3.78 6.33 9.87
CA LEU A 197 4.50 5.06 9.92
C LEU A 197 3.59 3.90 9.50
N ASN A 198 2.38 3.82 10.03
CA ASN A 198 1.45 2.74 9.66
C ASN A 198 0.88 2.92 8.23
N ASP A 199 0.71 4.16 7.77
CA ASP A 199 0.16 4.45 6.44
C ASP A 199 1.16 4.16 5.32
N MET A 200 2.39 4.67 5.44
CA MET A 200 3.32 4.76 4.32
C MET A 200 4.60 3.93 4.50
N MET A 201 5.04 3.66 5.76
CA MET A 201 6.24 2.86 5.98
C MET A 201 6.07 1.41 5.51
N CYS A 202 4.85 0.91 5.38
CA CYS A 202 4.59 -0.40 4.79
C CYS A 202 5.16 -0.52 3.38
N HIS A 203 5.04 0.53 2.56
CA HIS A 203 5.67 0.63 1.24
C HIS A 203 7.19 0.61 1.36
N SER A 204 7.77 1.59 2.05
CA SER A 204 9.22 1.76 2.11
C SER A 204 9.91 0.54 2.71
N ALA A 205 9.35 -0.07 3.78
CA ALA A 205 9.91 -1.27 4.40
C ALA A 205 9.85 -2.50 3.48
N LEU A 206 8.77 -2.65 2.71
CA LEU A 206 8.68 -3.76 1.77
C LEU A 206 9.56 -3.54 0.54
N VAL A 207 9.64 -2.32 0.00
CA VAL A 207 10.50 -1.98 -1.14
C VAL A 207 11.97 -2.27 -0.82
N VAL A 208 12.50 -1.86 0.35
CA VAL A 208 13.89 -2.18 0.72
C VAL A 208 14.12 -3.67 0.83
N ARG A 209 13.21 -4.42 1.44
CA ARG A 209 13.30 -5.89 1.52
C ARG A 209 13.24 -6.54 0.13
N HIS A 210 12.33 -6.08 -0.72
CA HIS A 210 12.17 -6.55 -2.10
C HIS A 210 13.44 -6.33 -2.92
N LEU A 211 14.05 -5.15 -2.85
CA LEU A 211 15.28 -4.83 -3.57
C LEU A 211 16.46 -5.71 -3.12
N LEU A 212 16.57 -5.99 -1.82
CA LEU A 212 17.59 -6.87 -1.24
C LEU A 212 17.35 -8.37 -1.52
N THR A 213 16.15 -8.74 -1.91
CA THR A 213 15.80 -10.13 -2.26
C THR A 213 16.15 -10.41 -3.70
N LYS A 214 16.84 -11.52 -3.95
CA LYS A 214 17.22 -11.95 -5.33
C LYS A 214 15.95 -12.15 -6.19
N PRO A 215 15.94 -11.71 -7.45
CA PRO A 215 14.83 -11.96 -8.36
C PRO A 215 14.41 -13.43 -8.41
N GLY A 216 13.12 -13.69 -8.40
CA GLY A 216 12.54 -15.03 -8.39
C GLY A 216 12.60 -15.78 -7.06
N GLN A 217 13.24 -15.22 -6.02
CA GLN A 217 13.26 -15.81 -4.67
C GLN A 217 12.15 -15.23 -3.77
N PRO A 218 11.64 -16.02 -2.81
CA PRO A 218 10.68 -15.52 -1.82
C PRO A 218 11.30 -14.44 -0.93
N LEU A 219 10.51 -13.48 -0.47
CA LEU A 219 10.95 -12.45 0.50
C LEU A 219 11.52 -13.06 1.80
N ALA A 220 11.07 -14.26 2.17
CA ALA A 220 11.56 -14.98 3.35
C ALA A 220 13.06 -15.29 3.31
N THR A 221 13.74 -15.22 2.15
CA THR A 221 15.21 -15.34 2.03
C THR A 221 15.97 -14.14 2.59
N VAL A 222 15.26 -13.04 2.92
CA VAL A 222 15.79 -11.84 3.57
C VAL A 222 14.99 -11.60 4.84
N THR A 223 15.47 -12.10 5.96
CA THR A 223 14.76 -12.16 7.25
C THR A 223 15.11 -10.97 8.13
N PRO A 224 14.13 -10.17 8.62
CA PRO A 224 14.41 -9.11 9.57
C PRO A 224 14.98 -9.67 10.87
N LYS A 225 16.00 -9.03 11.44
CA LYS A 225 16.65 -9.40 12.71
C LYS A 225 16.58 -8.32 13.76
N ARG A 226 16.80 -7.07 13.38
CA ARG A 226 16.76 -5.93 14.30
C ARG A 226 16.11 -4.72 13.65
N VAL A 227 15.40 -3.94 14.43
CA VAL A 227 14.71 -2.74 13.98
C VAL A 227 15.02 -1.57 14.93
N THR A 228 15.44 -0.45 14.36
CA THR A 228 15.59 0.83 15.05
C THR A 228 14.73 1.86 14.35
N ALA A 229 13.90 2.60 15.10
CA ALA A 229 13.02 3.59 14.51
C ALA A 229 12.90 4.86 15.32
N HIS A 230 12.59 5.95 14.64
CA HIS A 230 12.21 7.24 15.19
C HIS A 230 10.87 7.69 14.60
N ILE A 231 10.02 8.27 15.44
CA ILE A 231 8.78 8.93 15.04
C ILE A 231 8.74 10.34 15.60
N ALA A 232 8.17 11.28 14.85
CA ALA A 232 8.05 12.66 15.26
C ALA A 232 6.80 13.32 14.67
N SER A 233 6.34 14.38 15.31
CA SER A 233 5.40 15.32 14.69
C SER A 233 6.14 16.63 14.41
N LEU A 234 6.53 16.83 13.15
CA LEU A 234 7.39 17.93 12.72
C LEU A 234 6.61 19.18 12.31
N LYS A 235 5.42 19.00 11.75
CA LYS A 235 4.61 20.08 11.17
C LYS A 235 3.21 20.15 11.77
N TRP A 236 2.46 19.07 11.72
CA TRP A 236 1.01 19.12 11.90
C TRP A 236 0.55 19.31 13.35
N SER A 237 1.42 19.07 14.35
CA SER A 237 1.16 19.42 15.77
C SER A 237 1.48 20.86 16.15
N ARG A 238 2.14 21.65 15.25
CA ARG A 238 2.35 23.06 15.50
C ARG A 238 1.01 23.80 15.52
N PRO A 239 0.76 24.73 16.45
CA PRO A 239 -0.57 25.31 16.70
C PRO A 239 -1.31 25.80 15.44
N ASP A 240 -0.62 26.54 14.58
CA ASP A 240 -1.23 27.08 13.36
C ASP A 240 -1.57 25.97 12.34
N TYR A 241 -0.71 24.97 12.20
CA TYR A 241 -0.95 23.85 11.32
C TYR A 241 -2.03 22.90 11.86
N ALA A 242 -2.05 22.62 13.17
CA ALA A 242 -3.11 21.84 13.81
C ALA A 242 -4.49 22.49 13.63
N LYS A 243 -4.56 23.84 13.76
CA LYS A 243 -5.79 24.58 13.51
C LYS A 243 -6.24 24.51 12.05
N ARG A 244 -5.29 24.63 11.08
CA ARG A 244 -5.58 24.45 9.65
C ARG A 244 -6.08 23.03 9.36
N LEU A 245 -5.43 22.01 9.93
CA LEU A 245 -5.78 20.61 9.78
C LEU A 245 -7.20 20.33 10.29
N SER A 246 -7.53 20.77 11.52
CA SER A 246 -8.87 20.63 12.09
C SER A 246 -9.94 21.35 11.27
N LYS A 247 -9.60 22.51 10.68
CA LYS A 247 -10.51 23.24 9.79
C LYS A 247 -10.79 22.49 8.48
N SER A 248 -9.79 21.86 7.89
CA SER A 248 -9.92 21.15 6.59
C SER A 248 -10.47 19.74 6.75
N MET A 249 -10.11 19.01 7.80
CA MET A 249 -10.45 17.61 8.03
C MET A 249 -11.64 17.41 9.01
N GLY A 250 -12.11 18.46 9.64
CA GLY A 250 -13.19 18.41 10.62
C GLY A 250 -12.68 18.36 12.06
N LYS A 251 -13.59 18.67 12.99
CA LYS A 251 -13.29 18.82 14.44
C LYS A 251 -12.78 17.56 15.12
N ASP A 252 -13.03 16.38 14.53
CA ASP A 252 -12.56 15.10 15.06
C ASP A 252 -11.07 14.86 14.80
N VAL A 253 -10.44 15.71 13.96
CA VAL A 253 -9.00 15.74 13.72
C VAL A 253 -8.40 16.94 14.48
N ASP A 254 -7.91 16.70 15.68
CA ASP A 254 -7.34 17.73 16.56
C ASP A 254 -5.96 17.30 17.09
N TYR A 255 -4.91 17.68 16.37
CA TYR A 255 -3.53 17.36 16.71
C TYR A 255 -2.98 18.13 17.92
N THR A 256 -3.73 19.07 18.49
CA THR A 256 -3.40 19.66 19.79
C THR A 256 -3.76 18.73 20.95
N LYS A 257 -4.74 17.83 20.76
CA LYS A 257 -5.21 16.88 21.75
C LYS A 257 -4.70 15.47 21.51
N SER A 258 -4.80 15.00 20.28
CA SER A 258 -4.43 13.63 19.87
C SER A 258 -3.57 13.67 18.62
N PRO A 259 -2.30 14.06 18.72
CA PRO A 259 -1.40 14.09 17.59
C PRO A 259 -1.07 12.67 17.11
N SER A 260 -0.91 12.52 15.80
CA SER A 260 -0.19 11.39 15.21
C SER A 260 1.20 11.85 14.74
N GLU A 261 2.10 10.91 14.57
CA GLU A 261 3.38 11.24 13.94
C GLU A 261 3.17 11.54 12.45
N ASP A 262 3.86 12.56 11.97
CA ASP A 262 3.87 12.99 10.57
C ASP A 262 5.23 12.77 9.90
N PHE A 263 6.15 12.14 10.64
CA PHE A 263 7.46 11.69 10.19
C PHE A 263 7.84 10.39 10.88
N ALA A 264 8.42 9.45 10.12
CA ALA A 264 9.05 8.26 10.65
C ALA A 264 10.29 7.88 9.83
N SER A 265 11.30 7.36 10.52
CA SER A 265 12.48 6.73 9.91
C SER A 265 12.79 5.41 10.61
N THR A 266 13.23 4.42 9.85
CA THR A 266 13.47 3.07 10.34
C THR A 266 14.70 2.49 9.66
N THR A 267 15.59 1.92 10.44
CA THR A 267 16.68 1.05 9.96
C THR A 267 16.36 -0.39 10.34
N ILE A 268 16.36 -1.28 9.36
CA ILE A 268 16.07 -2.70 9.50
C ILE A 268 17.34 -3.46 9.13
N GLU A 269 17.85 -4.23 10.05
CA GLU A 269 18.91 -5.20 9.78
C GLU A 269 18.27 -6.52 9.39
N PHE A 270 18.64 -7.03 8.22
CA PHE A 270 18.20 -8.31 7.70
C PHE A 270 19.37 -9.30 7.68
N GLU A 271 19.04 -10.58 7.81
CA GLU A 271 19.93 -11.69 7.51
C GLU A 271 19.41 -12.41 6.26
N THR A 272 20.28 -12.69 5.36
CA THR A 272 19.99 -13.38 4.11
C THR A 272 20.14 -14.90 4.26
N ASP A 273 19.60 -15.67 3.34
CA ASP A 273 19.66 -17.14 3.32
C ASP A 273 21.10 -17.69 3.27
N ASP A 274 22.07 -16.89 2.79
CA ASP A 274 23.51 -17.21 2.79
C ASP A 274 24.25 -16.63 4.01
N GLY A 275 23.53 -16.12 5.03
CA GLY A 275 24.06 -15.67 6.31
C GLY A 275 24.70 -14.28 6.29
N GLN A 276 24.53 -13.49 5.22
CA GLN A 276 25.05 -12.13 5.18
C GLN A 276 24.08 -11.15 5.87
N THR A 277 24.63 -10.18 6.58
CA THR A 277 23.87 -9.04 7.09
C THR A 277 23.74 -7.98 6.02
N VAL A 278 22.49 -7.52 5.77
CA VAL A 278 22.17 -6.44 4.83
C VAL A 278 21.25 -5.43 5.50
N ILE A 279 21.29 -4.17 5.07
CA ILE A 279 20.60 -3.07 5.72
C ILE A 279 19.48 -2.50 4.81
N GLY A 280 18.31 -2.29 5.38
CA GLY A 280 17.25 -1.49 4.79
C GLY A 280 17.02 -0.22 5.60
N GLU A 281 17.04 0.93 4.92
CA GLU A 281 16.66 2.23 5.48
C GLU A 281 15.37 2.71 4.84
N ALA A 282 14.34 2.93 5.66
CA ALA A 282 13.03 3.36 5.23
C ALA A 282 12.63 4.66 5.91
N SER A 283 12.05 5.60 5.17
CA SER A 283 11.52 6.84 5.75
C SER A 283 10.18 7.23 5.12
N THR A 284 9.38 7.96 5.91
CA THR A 284 8.07 8.43 5.46
C THR A 284 7.71 9.77 6.09
N SER A 285 6.99 10.62 5.35
CA SER A 285 6.58 11.93 5.88
C SER A 285 5.27 12.43 5.28
N TRP A 286 4.37 12.91 6.16
CA TRP A 286 3.24 13.78 5.81
C TRP A 286 3.59 15.26 5.91
N SER A 287 4.84 15.59 6.25
CA SER A 287 5.32 16.96 6.40
C SER A 287 6.09 17.47 5.19
N PHE A 288 6.18 16.66 4.14
CA PHE A 288 6.89 17.01 2.92
C PHE A 288 6.25 18.24 2.25
N VAL A 289 7.09 19.13 1.75
CA VAL A 289 6.69 20.32 1.00
C VAL A 289 7.34 20.26 -0.37
N GLY A 290 6.55 19.89 -1.35
CA GLY A 290 7.00 19.74 -2.73
C GLY A 290 5.82 19.46 -3.63
N ALA A 291 6.06 19.36 -4.92
CA ALA A 291 5.05 18.99 -5.89
C ALA A 291 4.88 17.47 -5.89
N GLY A 292 3.64 17.01 -5.70
CA GLY A 292 3.27 15.63 -5.86
C GLY A 292 3.71 14.67 -4.77
N LEU A 293 3.61 13.39 -5.08
CA LEU A 293 4.02 12.26 -4.27
C LEU A 293 5.49 11.91 -4.59
N ARG A 294 6.36 12.07 -3.59
CA ARG A 294 7.77 11.69 -3.70
C ARG A 294 7.93 10.22 -3.28
N LEU A 295 8.13 9.36 -4.26
CA LEU A 295 8.65 8.02 -4.04
C LEU A 295 10.11 7.99 -4.44
N SER A 296 10.97 7.39 -3.63
CA SER A 296 12.38 7.21 -3.99
C SER A 296 12.89 5.85 -3.53
N ALA A 297 13.82 5.29 -4.30
CA ALA A 297 14.48 4.03 -3.98
C ALA A 297 15.95 4.07 -4.43
N GLU A 298 16.82 3.50 -3.58
CA GLU A 298 18.22 3.27 -3.88
C GLU A 298 18.59 1.82 -3.55
N LEU A 299 19.50 1.25 -4.34
CA LEU A 299 20.09 -0.06 -4.07
C LEU A 299 21.59 0.00 -4.32
N LEU A 300 22.38 -0.41 -3.35
CA LEU A 300 23.84 -0.36 -3.39
C LEU A 300 24.43 -1.75 -3.20
N GLY A 301 25.40 -2.07 -4.03
CA GLY A 301 26.24 -3.27 -3.92
C GLY A 301 27.72 -2.91 -4.08
N PRO A 302 28.63 -3.92 -4.08
CA PRO A 302 30.08 -3.68 -4.01
C PRO A 302 30.61 -2.75 -5.13
N GLU A 303 30.10 -2.89 -6.36
CA GLU A 303 30.57 -2.12 -7.53
C GLU A 303 29.40 -1.58 -8.38
N TYR A 304 28.21 -1.43 -7.77
CA TYR A 304 27.03 -0.96 -8.49
C TYR A 304 26.04 -0.23 -7.57
N SER A 305 25.25 0.63 -8.16
CA SER A 305 24.15 1.30 -7.49
C SER A 305 23.02 1.66 -8.45
N MET A 306 21.82 1.84 -7.90
CA MET A 306 20.71 2.52 -8.59
C MET A 306 20.13 3.62 -7.68
N SER A 307 19.54 4.62 -8.31
CA SER A 307 18.76 5.64 -7.66
C SER A 307 17.55 5.98 -8.53
N TRP A 308 16.41 6.16 -7.90
CA TRP A 308 15.16 6.52 -8.54
C TRP A 308 14.35 7.48 -7.67
N ASN A 309 13.63 8.42 -8.33
CA ASN A 309 12.78 9.39 -7.66
C ASN A 309 11.65 9.83 -8.61
N THR A 310 10.40 9.77 -8.17
CA THR A 310 9.24 10.19 -8.96
C THR A 310 9.25 11.66 -9.35
N LEU A 311 9.85 12.52 -8.55
CA LEU A 311 9.94 13.95 -8.83
C LEU A 311 11.00 14.28 -9.90
N ASP A 312 11.79 13.31 -10.31
CA ASP A 312 12.75 13.43 -11.42
C ASP A 312 12.18 12.83 -12.72
N SER A 313 10.95 13.18 -13.04
CA SER A 313 10.18 12.63 -14.16
C SER A 313 10.60 13.12 -15.56
N GLY A 314 11.47 14.11 -15.64
CA GLY A 314 11.85 14.74 -16.92
C GLY A 314 10.86 15.80 -17.40
N LEU A 315 9.56 15.66 -17.22
CA LEU A 315 8.57 16.70 -17.50
C LEU A 315 8.46 17.64 -16.29
N LYS A 316 8.72 18.92 -16.52
CA LYS A 316 8.61 19.98 -15.51
C LYS A 316 7.81 21.14 -16.07
N LEU A 317 6.80 21.57 -15.33
CA LEU A 317 5.98 22.74 -15.65
C LEU A 317 6.34 23.89 -14.69
N PHE A 318 6.24 25.11 -15.17
CA PHE A 318 6.39 26.30 -14.33
C PHE A 318 5.17 27.19 -14.48
N PHE A 319 4.53 27.51 -13.37
CA PHE A 319 3.45 28.48 -13.30
C PHE A 319 3.86 29.69 -12.48
N SER A 320 3.62 30.88 -13.02
CA SER A 320 3.79 32.13 -12.28
C SER A 320 2.67 32.32 -11.26
N ARG A 321 2.84 33.30 -10.37
CA ARG A 321 1.83 33.67 -9.35
C ARG A 321 0.50 34.12 -9.93
N GLU A 322 0.48 34.53 -11.20
CA GLU A 322 -0.72 35.01 -11.90
C GLU A 322 -1.61 33.85 -12.37
N VAL A 323 -1.05 32.66 -12.55
CA VAL A 323 -1.81 31.47 -12.93
C VAL A 323 -2.34 30.79 -11.68
N ARG A 324 -3.67 30.70 -11.58
CA ARG A 324 -4.35 30.00 -10.48
C ARG A 324 -5.13 28.83 -11.05
N GLY A 325 -4.84 27.63 -10.55
CA GLY A 325 -5.59 26.43 -10.84
C GLY A 325 -6.78 26.21 -9.89
N LYS A 326 -7.43 25.08 -10.01
CA LYS A 326 -8.37 24.59 -9.00
C LYS A 326 -7.59 24.10 -7.79
N ALA A 327 -8.14 24.34 -6.60
CA ALA A 327 -7.56 23.74 -5.40
C ALA A 327 -7.73 22.21 -5.48
N GLY A 328 -6.64 21.45 -5.32
CA GLY A 328 -6.65 20.01 -5.31
C GLY A 328 -5.65 19.34 -6.24
N GLU A 329 -5.91 18.12 -6.62
CA GLU A 329 -5.04 17.25 -7.41
C GLU A 329 -5.51 17.16 -8.86
N ASP A 330 -5.28 18.21 -9.63
CA ASP A 330 -5.71 18.27 -11.03
C ASP A 330 -4.61 17.89 -12.04
N LEU A 331 -3.35 17.97 -11.66
CA LEU A 331 -2.20 17.67 -12.51
C LEU A 331 -1.40 16.45 -12.04
N VAL A 332 -1.15 16.34 -10.74
CA VAL A 332 -0.39 15.23 -10.12
C VAL A 332 -0.98 14.87 -8.77
N GLU A 333 -0.83 13.61 -8.38
CA GLU A 333 -1.26 13.14 -7.07
C GLU A 333 -0.53 13.88 -5.93
N LYS A 334 -1.25 14.20 -4.84
CA LYS A 334 -0.70 14.85 -3.62
C LYS A 334 -0.06 16.23 -3.86
N GLN A 335 -0.46 16.93 -4.90
CA GLN A 335 0.06 18.27 -5.18
C GLN A 335 -0.29 19.26 -4.09
N ASN A 336 0.72 20.02 -3.63
CA ASN A 336 0.60 21.02 -2.58
C ASN A 336 0.54 22.46 -3.08
N ALA A 337 1.11 22.70 -4.25
CA ALA A 337 1.30 24.04 -4.78
C ALA A 337 1.07 24.05 -6.28
N GLU A 338 0.37 25.07 -6.74
CA GLU A 338 0.03 25.26 -8.15
C GLU A 338 0.89 26.31 -8.81
N VAL A 339 1.93 26.78 -8.12
CA VAL A 339 2.84 27.81 -8.62
C VAL A 339 4.29 27.40 -8.42
N GLY A 340 5.15 27.85 -9.32
CA GLY A 340 6.55 27.49 -9.34
C GLY A 340 6.86 26.30 -10.24
N LEU A 341 7.97 25.64 -9.98
CA LEU A 341 8.40 24.48 -10.76
C LEU A 341 7.74 23.20 -10.25
N MET A 342 7.02 22.52 -11.12
CA MET A 342 6.32 21.26 -10.82
C MET A 342 6.81 20.14 -11.72
N PRO A 343 7.35 19.04 -11.18
CA PRO A 343 7.50 17.79 -11.93
C PRO A 343 6.12 17.15 -12.16
N VAL A 344 5.93 16.56 -13.33
CA VAL A 344 4.67 15.91 -13.71
C VAL A 344 4.95 14.47 -14.09
N VAL A 345 4.25 13.54 -13.46
CA VAL A 345 4.23 12.13 -13.83
C VAL A 345 3.07 11.92 -14.79
N ALA A 346 3.37 11.70 -16.07
CA ALA A 346 2.37 11.67 -17.13
C ALA A 346 1.35 10.51 -17.00
N ASN A 347 1.74 9.39 -16.38
CA ASN A 347 0.86 8.27 -16.11
C ASN A 347 1.17 7.67 -14.73
N GLU A 348 0.56 8.21 -13.70
CA GLU A 348 0.80 7.84 -12.31
C GLU A 348 0.42 6.38 -12.03
N ALA A 349 -0.69 5.88 -12.59
CA ALA A 349 -1.13 4.51 -12.37
C ALA A 349 -0.12 3.46 -12.88
N VAL A 350 0.60 3.76 -13.97
CA VAL A 350 1.70 2.92 -14.46
C VAL A 350 2.98 3.16 -13.66
N ALA A 351 3.36 4.42 -13.46
CA ALA A 351 4.62 4.78 -12.82
C ALA A 351 4.70 4.28 -11.36
N TYR A 352 3.58 4.31 -10.65
CA TYR A 352 3.49 3.84 -9.26
C TYR A 352 3.23 2.33 -9.14
N GLY A 353 3.00 1.62 -10.26
CA GLY A 353 2.91 0.16 -10.29
C GLY A 353 1.51 -0.45 -10.22
N TYR A 354 0.44 0.34 -10.07
CA TYR A 354 -0.94 -0.16 -9.93
C TYR A 354 -1.39 -1.02 -11.12
N GLU A 355 -1.12 -0.58 -12.36
CA GLU A 355 -1.47 -1.36 -13.55
C GLU A 355 -0.80 -2.74 -13.55
N ALA A 356 0.50 -2.79 -13.23
CA ALA A 356 1.27 -4.03 -13.22
C ALA A 356 0.84 -4.96 -12.08
N GLU A 357 0.54 -4.40 -10.91
CA GLU A 357 0.03 -5.12 -9.75
C GLU A 357 -1.33 -5.75 -10.02
N ASP A 358 -2.30 -4.96 -10.48
CA ASP A 358 -3.65 -5.44 -10.77
C ASP A 358 -3.64 -6.52 -11.84
N ARG A 359 -2.85 -6.35 -12.91
CA ARG A 359 -2.65 -7.37 -13.93
C ARG A 359 -2.03 -8.65 -13.37
N HIS A 360 -1.01 -8.52 -12.52
CA HIS A 360 -0.36 -9.66 -11.87
C HIS A 360 -1.38 -10.48 -11.05
N PHE A 361 -2.15 -9.83 -10.18
CA PHE A 361 -3.10 -10.57 -9.33
C PHE A 361 -4.28 -11.13 -10.13
N CYS A 362 -4.73 -10.48 -11.20
CA CYS A 362 -5.68 -11.12 -12.12
C CYS A 362 -5.11 -12.42 -12.70
N ARG A 363 -3.84 -12.43 -13.11
CA ARG A 363 -3.16 -13.62 -13.65
C ARG A 363 -2.96 -14.70 -12.59
N VAL A 364 -2.64 -14.29 -11.35
CA VAL A 364 -2.55 -15.21 -10.20
C VAL A 364 -3.88 -15.91 -9.97
N PHE A 365 -4.97 -15.18 -9.87
CA PHE A 365 -6.31 -15.74 -9.59
C PHE A 365 -6.87 -16.55 -10.76
N LEU A 366 -6.40 -16.33 -11.98
CA LEU A 366 -6.63 -17.19 -13.14
C LEU A 366 -5.72 -18.43 -13.18
N GLY A 367 -4.82 -18.61 -12.22
CA GLY A 367 -3.88 -19.74 -12.17
C GLY A 367 -2.74 -19.66 -13.20
N LYS A 368 -2.48 -18.49 -13.76
CA LYS A 368 -1.45 -18.26 -14.80
C LYS A 368 -0.09 -17.88 -14.22
N GLU A 369 -0.05 -17.40 -12.98
CA GLU A 369 1.16 -16.96 -12.28
C GLU A 369 1.11 -17.35 -10.81
N LYS A 370 2.27 -17.36 -10.13
CA LYS A 370 2.34 -17.46 -8.67
C LYS A 370 2.29 -16.06 -8.07
N PRO A 371 1.69 -15.88 -6.88
CA PRO A 371 1.64 -14.57 -6.24
C PRO A 371 3.05 -14.09 -5.87
N LYS A 372 3.36 -12.85 -6.23
CA LYS A 372 4.60 -12.16 -5.81
C LYS A 372 4.53 -11.82 -4.32
N LEU A 373 3.37 -11.42 -3.83
CA LEU A 373 3.09 -11.05 -2.46
C LEU A 373 1.81 -11.73 -1.97
N THR A 374 1.86 -12.26 -0.75
CA THR A 374 0.74 -12.92 -0.07
C THR A 374 0.37 -12.18 1.20
N PHE A 375 -0.70 -12.60 1.88
CA PHE A 375 -1.05 -12.06 3.19
C PHE A 375 -0.03 -12.40 4.28
N ASP A 376 0.75 -13.47 4.11
CA ASP A 376 1.85 -13.76 5.02
C ASP A 376 2.96 -12.70 4.90
N ASP A 377 3.24 -12.20 3.68
CA ASP A 377 4.16 -11.08 3.47
C ASP A 377 3.60 -9.79 4.07
N GLY A 378 2.30 -9.52 3.89
CA GLY A 378 1.61 -8.40 4.53
C GLY A 378 1.63 -8.47 6.06
N LEU A 379 1.45 -9.65 6.65
CA LEU A 379 1.60 -9.86 8.09
C LEU A 379 3.02 -9.58 8.57
N GLU A 380 4.02 -9.99 7.81
CA GLU A 380 5.42 -9.71 8.15
C GLU A 380 5.73 -8.20 8.11
N VAL A 381 5.18 -7.48 7.11
CA VAL A 381 5.25 -6.02 7.07
C VAL A 381 4.61 -5.41 8.32
N VAL A 382 3.40 -5.82 8.69
CA VAL A 382 2.74 -5.31 9.91
C VAL A 382 3.57 -5.57 11.16
N LYS A 383 4.25 -6.74 11.27
CA LYS A 383 5.18 -6.99 12.38
C LYS A 383 6.36 -6.01 12.38
N ILE A 384 6.94 -5.70 11.21
CA ILE A 384 8.00 -4.69 11.08
C ILE A 384 7.51 -3.33 11.56
N LEU A 385 6.33 -2.87 11.11
CA LEU A 385 5.74 -1.59 11.52
C LEU A 385 5.50 -1.51 13.02
N MET A 386 4.92 -2.56 13.61
CA MET A 386 4.66 -2.60 15.05
C MET A 386 5.96 -2.68 15.88
N THR A 387 7.00 -3.35 15.37
CA THR A 387 8.32 -3.34 15.97
C THR A 387 8.97 -1.95 15.89
N ALA A 388 8.81 -1.24 14.77
CA ALA A 388 9.27 0.13 14.58
C ALA A 388 8.62 1.09 15.58
N TYR A 389 7.28 1.02 15.76
CA TYR A 389 6.61 1.78 16.81
C TYR A 389 7.15 1.47 18.21
N GLN A 390 7.29 0.18 18.53
CA GLN A 390 7.79 -0.23 19.84
C GLN A 390 9.24 0.22 20.06
N SER A 391 10.09 0.18 19.03
CA SER A 391 11.45 0.71 19.06
C SER A 391 11.46 2.23 19.34
N ALA A 392 10.65 2.99 18.60
CA ALA A 392 10.54 4.44 18.77
C ALA A 392 10.01 4.83 20.15
N GLU A 393 9.00 4.13 20.68
CA GLU A 393 8.43 4.37 22.01
C GLU A 393 9.43 4.06 23.13
N GLN A 394 10.26 3.04 22.94
CA GLN A 394 11.29 2.63 23.93
C GLN A 394 12.63 3.36 23.72
N GLY A 395 12.83 4.03 22.61
CA GLY A 395 14.08 4.74 22.27
C GLY A 395 15.29 3.80 22.12
N LYS A 396 15.09 2.57 21.61
CA LYS A 396 16.15 1.58 21.45
C LYS A 396 15.93 0.64 20.26
N THR A 397 17.02 0.03 19.80
CA THR A 397 16.97 -1.08 18.85
C THR A 397 16.30 -2.31 19.48
N LEU A 398 15.44 -2.97 18.73
CA LEU A 398 14.77 -4.20 19.16
C LEU A 398 15.13 -5.37 18.25
N GLU A 399 15.31 -6.55 18.87
CA GLU A 399 15.32 -7.83 18.15
C GLU A 399 13.95 -8.10 17.52
N PHE A 400 13.94 -8.72 16.35
CA PHE A 400 12.71 -8.96 15.59
C PHE A 400 12.36 -10.47 15.56
N PRO A 401 11.07 -10.81 15.77
CA PRO A 401 10.02 -9.97 16.38
C PRO A 401 10.18 -9.90 17.91
N PRO A 402 9.92 -8.75 18.54
CA PRO A 402 10.01 -8.62 20.00
C PRO A 402 8.88 -9.41 20.69
N ARG A 403 9.14 -9.81 21.94
CA ARG A 403 8.14 -10.53 22.74
C ARG A 403 6.88 -9.69 22.95
N GLY A 404 5.71 -10.32 22.81
CA GLY A 404 4.43 -9.67 23.06
C GLY A 404 3.93 -8.78 21.92
N LEU A 405 4.57 -8.80 20.75
CA LEU A 405 4.19 -7.98 19.60
C LEU A 405 2.74 -8.20 19.17
N ASP A 406 2.19 -9.39 19.34
CA ASP A 406 0.81 -9.73 19.01
C ASP A 406 -0.24 -8.91 19.78
N LYS A 407 0.12 -8.45 20.99
CA LYS A 407 -0.75 -7.62 21.84
C LYS A 407 -0.38 -6.14 21.80
N PHE A 408 0.65 -5.80 21.04
CA PHE A 408 1.12 -4.42 20.99
C PHE A 408 0.19 -3.57 20.12
N VAL A 409 -0.20 -2.42 20.65
CA VAL A 409 -0.90 -1.36 19.95
C VAL A 409 -0.11 -0.07 20.20
N PRO A 410 0.25 0.70 19.17
CA PRO A 410 1.01 1.93 19.34
C PRO A 410 0.33 2.97 20.23
N ALA A 411 1.10 3.75 20.96
CA ALA A 411 0.59 4.84 21.78
C ALA A 411 -0.17 5.88 20.93
N VAL A 412 0.23 6.08 19.68
CA VAL A 412 -0.50 6.92 18.71
C VAL A 412 -1.90 6.37 18.45
N ALA A 413 -2.03 5.06 18.20
CA ALA A 413 -3.33 4.42 17.98
C ALA A 413 -4.23 4.44 19.24
N LYS A 414 -3.62 4.46 20.43
CA LYS A 414 -4.33 4.61 21.70
C LYS A 414 -4.69 6.05 22.04
N GLY A 415 -4.21 7.05 21.27
CA GLY A 415 -4.39 8.47 21.59
C GLY A 415 -3.60 8.94 22.83
N THR A 416 -2.57 8.19 23.24
CA THR A 416 -1.75 8.50 24.44
C THR A 416 -0.35 9.00 24.09
N TRP A 417 0.01 8.98 22.83
CA TRP A 417 1.31 9.46 22.36
C TRP A 417 1.42 10.99 22.53
N LYS A 418 2.59 11.42 22.99
CA LYS A 418 2.94 12.83 23.09
C LYS A 418 4.22 13.07 22.32
N PRO A 419 4.22 13.95 21.30
CA PRO A 419 5.44 14.35 20.62
C PRO A 419 6.45 14.93 21.62
N ARG A 420 7.72 14.57 21.44
CA ARG A 420 8.83 15.13 22.20
C ARG A 420 9.41 16.32 21.48
#